data_274684818074eeefc70f75f598b59248
#
_entry.id   274684818074eeefc70f75f598b59248
#
_cell.length_a   1.000
_cell.length_b   1.000
_cell.length_c   1.000
_cell.angle_alpha   90.00
_cell.angle_beta   90.00
_cell.angle_gamma   90.00
#
_symmetry.space_group_name_H-M   'P 1'
#
loop_
_entity.id
_entity.type
_entity.pdbx_description
1 polymer ?
#
loop_
_entity_poly.entity_id
_entity_poly.type
_entity_poly.pdbx_seq_one_letter_code
_entity_poly.pdbx_strand_id
1 'polypeptide(L)'
;LHKLAFKFSILVLVISLSSTAPASAAGIKVLPSKPAITAISPAGSGDQISDFSLNSSLIAVVGTVETGLVDLVTSPTLGGSDGFISALDKSKKPLWNLRLGGLQDDIATAITKDKAGFFWVVGATSKPLETATTVLDDSAVNLDSVATEAVVTPTNTLNRLVLWKIEITGQLSQTYFYDVDGLIAPTAISISGTTLKVIGNLSKELVTQQFMISADLTGVFSEVKLGKIPTVKLPAIETIKAGTNKITSFISKTTIIDIPSWRAKVPTPVIVKYSKARKALAANSLPGKVKKVLWQSGLGVVVLVEVNSDNQIHLLTNMA
;
A
#
# COMPACT_ATOMS: atom_id res chain seq x y z
N LEU A 1 -31.01 13.14 97.64
CA LEU A 1 -30.07 13.89 96.80
C LEU A 1 -29.17 12.91 96.04
N HIS A 2 -29.54 12.51 94.78
CA HIS A 2 -28.75 11.65 93.90
C HIS A 2 -27.97 12.51 92.96
N LYS A 3 -26.65 12.39 92.98
CA LYS A 3 -25.74 12.95 91.96
C LYS A 3 -25.63 11.96 90.82
N LEU A 4 -26.16 12.33 89.68
CA LEU A 4 -25.98 11.64 88.44
C LEU A 4 -24.63 12.05 87.83
N ALA A 5 -23.66 11.15 87.72
CA ALA A 5 -22.39 11.35 87.03
C ALA A 5 -22.54 10.95 85.57
N PHE A 6 -22.48 11.90 84.67
CA PHE A 6 -22.48 11.70 83.19
C PHE A 6 -21.04 11.38 82.74
N LYS A 7 -20.79 10.17 82.33
CA LYS A 7 -19.52 9.76 81.68
C LYS A 7 -19.58 10.07 80.21
N PHE A 8 -18.81 11.06 79.80
CA PHE A 8 -18.57 11.37 78.38
C PHE A 8 -17.50 10.40 77.86
N SER A 9 -17.89 9.44 77.00
CA SER A 9 -16.95 8.62 76.20
C SER A 9 -16.61 9.33 74.90
N ILE A 10 -15.38 9.85 74.83
CA ILE A 10 -14.85 10.41 73.59
C ILE A 10 -14.43 9.25 72.71
N LEU A 11 -15.19 8.96 71.61
CA LEU A 11 -14.84 8.06 70.58
C LEU A 11 -13.86 8.78 69.62
N VAL A 12 -12.59 8.48 69.71
CA VAL A 12 -11.57 8.94 68.75
C VAL A 12 -11.66 8.10 67.50
N LEU A 13 -12.29 8.65 66.46
CA LEU A 13 -12.31 8.07 65.13
C LEU A 13 -10.96 8.32 64.44
N VAL A 14 -10.06 7.33 64.42
CA VAL A 14 -8.81 7.38 63.67
C VAL A 14 -9.15 7.12 62.20
N ILE A 15 -9.31 8.17 61.40
CA ILE A 15 -9.40 8.09 59.96
C ILE A 15 -7.98 7.86 59.44
N SER A 16 -7.62 6.59 59.13
CA SER A 16 -6.43 6.25 58.38
C SER A 16 -6.63 6.68 56.92
N LEU A 17 -6.15 7.86 56.59
CA LEU A 17 -5.96 8.26 55.17
C LEU A 17 -4.88 7.35 54.59
N SER A 18 -5.30 6.21 54.00
CA SER A 18 -4.46 5.48 53.07
C SER A 18 -4.30 6.35 51.83
N SER A 19 -3.21 7.09 51.76
CA SER A 19 -2.77 7.73 50.53
C SER A 19 -2.42 6.60 49.53
N THR A 20 -3.39 6.18 48.73
CA THR A 20 -3.10 5.45 47.53
C THR A 20 -2.34 6.41 46.62
N ALA A 21 -1.02 6.33 46.65
CA ALA A 21 -0.20 6.98 45.62
C ALA A 21 -0.80 6.57 44.26
N PRO A 22 -1.12 7.55 43.39
CA PRO A 22 -1.60 7.19 42.05
C PRO A 22 -0.54 6.32 41.47
N ALA A 23 -0.92 5.06 41.13
CA ALA A 23 -0.06 4.21 40.34
C ALA A 23 0.38 5.02 39.14
N SER A 24 1.66 5.34 39.06
CA SER A 24 2.26 6.06 37.95
C SER A 24 1.92 5.29 36.72
N ALA A 25 0.92 5.72 35.96
CA ALA A 25 0.57 5.10 34.69
C ALA A 25 1.84 5.10 33.87
N ALA A 26 2.42 3.92 33.65
CA ALA A 26 3.64 3.76 32.88
C ALA A 26 3.41 4.52 31.57
N GLY A 27 4.13 5.62 31.36
CA GLY A 27 3.95 6.50 30.21
C GLY A 27 4.13 5.70 28.91
N ILE A 28 3.30 5.99 27.92
CA ILE A 28 3.41 5.36 26.60
C ILE A 28 4.81 5.64 26.05
N LYS A 29 5.44 4.59 25.54
CA LYS A 29 6.73 4.69 24.86
C LYS A 29 6.53 4.65 23.35
N VAL A 30 7.33 5.40 22.60
CA VAL A 30 7.43 5.28 21.15
C VAL A 30 8.35 4.08 20.84
N LEU A 31 7.80 3.05 20.23
CA LEU A 31 8.54 1.84 19.87
C LEU A 31 9.09 1.97 18.45
N PRO A 32 10.32 1.54 18.17
CA PRO A 32 10.81 1.46 16.80
C PRO A 32 10.03 0.38 16.03
N SER A 33 9.60 0.70 14.82
CA SER A 33 8.98 -0.30 13.95
C SER A 33 10.05 -1.11 13.23
N LYS A 34 9.69 -2.35 12.88
CA LYS A 34 10.53 -3.23 12.05
C LYS A 34 9.75 -3.58 10.78
N PRO A 35 10.42 -3.70 9.62
CA PRO A 35 9.74 -4.13 8.42
C PRO A 35 9.14 -5.52 8.63
N ALA A 36 7.90 -5.66 8.18
CA ALA A 36 7.22 -6.95 8.11
C ALA A 36 7.53 -7.63 6.78
N ILE A 37 7.59 -6.83 5.72
CA ILE A 37 7.82 -7.26 4.35
C ILE A 37 8.75 -6.24 3.70
N THR A 38 9.80 -6.72 3.08
CA THR A 38 10.77 -5.91 2.33
C THR A 38 10.99 -6.57 0.97
N ALA A 39 10.96 -5.78 -0.09
CA ALA A 39 11.44 -6.22 -1.38
C ALA A 39 12.98 -6.34 -1.29
N ILE A 40 13.50 -7.51 -1.54
CA ILE A 40 14.94 -7.75 -1.61
C ILE A 40 15.25 -8.13 -3.05
N SER A 41 15.96 -7.24 -3.75
CA SER A 41 16.54 -7.57 -5.04
C SER A 41 18.01 -7.92 -4.85
N PRO A 42 18.42 -9.16 -5.08
CA PRO A 42 19.82 -9.55 -4.97
C PRO A 42 20.70 -8.95 -6.07
N ALA A 43 20.11 -8.48 -7.16
CA ALA A 43 20.82 -7.98 -8.35
C ALA A 43 20.47 -6.54 -8.74
N GLY A 44 19.79 -5.78 -7.90
CA GLY A 44 19.37 -4.40 -8.21
C GLY A 44 18.04 -4.37 -8.98
N SER A 45 17.49 -3.40 -9.15
CA SER A 45 16.65 -2.53 -9.94
C SER A 45 15.18 -2.90 -10.20
N GLY A 46 14.76 -4.09 -10.46
CA GLY A 46 13.38 -4.36 -10.94
C GLY A 46 12.37 -4.78 -9.87
N ASP A 47 12.83 -5.43 -8.81
CA ASP A 47 11.96 -5.98 -7.79
C ASP A 47 11.55 -4.90 -6.78
N GLN A 48 10.27 -4.55 -6.74
CA GLN A 48 9.78 -3.53 -5.81
C GLN A 48 8.36 -3.79 -5.32
N ILE A 49 8.10 -3.39 -4.08
CA ILE A 49 6.74 -3.26 -3.55
C ILE A 49 6.23 -1.87 -3.92
N SER A 50 5.06 -1.80 -4.56
CA SER A 50 4.47 -0.53 -5.00
C SER A 50 3.37 -0.05 -4.06
N ASP A 51 2.47 -0.94 -3.64
CA ASP A 51 1.30 -0.58 -2.85
C ASP A 51 0.74 -1.78 -2.07
N PHE A 52 -0.24 -1.54 -1.20
CA PHE A 52 -0.95 -2.60 -0.48
C PHE A 52 -2.41 -2.24 -0.21
N SER A 53 -3.22 -3.27 0.05
CA SER A 53 -4.61 -3.13 0.52
C SER A 53 -4.89 -4.13 1.63
N LEU A 54 -5.93 -3.88 2.43
CA LEU A 54 -6.33 -4.74 3.54
C LEU A 54 -7.73 -5.32 3.31
N ASN A 55 -7.88 -6.60 3.62
CA ASN A 55 -9.19 -7.25 3.62
C ASN A 55 -9.27 -8.23 4.79
N SER A 56 -10.15 -7.94 5.77
CA SER A 56 -10.29 -8.74 7.01
C SER A 56 -8.94 -8.92 7.72
N SER A 57 -8.38 -10.13 7.73
CA SER A 57 -7.08 -10.46 8.33
C SER A 57 -5.93 -10.57 7.31
N LEU A 58 -6.16 -10.12 6.08
CA LEU A 58 -5.28 -10.32 4.95
C LEU A 58 -4.62 -9.00 4.53
N ILE A 59 -3.32 -9.03 4.25
CA ILE A 59 -2.55 -7.95 3.65
C ILE A 59 -2.27 -8.35 2.20
N ALA A 60 -2.88 -7.65 1.24
CA ALA A 60 -2.58 -7.82 -0.18
C ALA A 60 -1.52 -6.79 -0.60
N VAL A 61 -0.41 -7.26 -1.13
CA VAL A 61 0.75 -6.47 -1.54
C VAL A 61 0.90 -6.58 -3.04
N VAL A 62 1.14 -5.48 -3.73
CA VAL A 62 1.40 -5.45 -5.17
C VAL A 62 2.73 -4.78 -5.47
N GLY A 63 3.28 -5.10 -6.63
CA GLY A 63 4.51 -4.51 -7.11
C GLY A 63 4.97 -5.12 -8.41
N THR A 64 6.24 -4.95 -8.71
CA THR A 64 6.90 -5.46 -9.92
C THR A 64 8.01 -6.40 -9.51
N VAL A 65 8.25 -7.45 -10.30
CA VAL A 65 9.28 -8.44 -10.05
C VAL A 65 9.95 -8.84 -11.37
N GLU A 66 11.27 -8.84 -11.38
CA GLU A 66 12.09 -9.32 -12.49
C GLU A 66 12.73 -10.68 -12.15
N THR A 67 13.40 -10.76 -11.01
CA THR A 67 14.15 -11.94 -10.60
C THR A 67 13.46 -12.78 -9.56
N GLY A 68 12.63 -12.18 -8.73
CA GLY A 68 11.86 -12.83 -7.69
C GLY A 68 12.03 -12.18 -6.35
N LEU A 69 10.92 -12.04 -5.63
CA LEU A 69 10.86 -11.61 -4.25
C LEU A 69 10.73 -12.85 -3.39
N VAL A 70 11.76 -13.16 -2.61
CA VAL A 70 11.76 -14.28 -1.68
C VAL A 70 10.52 -14.16 -0.78
N ASP A 71 9.77 -15.25 -0.66
CA ASP A 71 8.54 -15.35 0.13
C ASP A 71 7.30 -14.60 -0.39
N LEU A 72 7.41 -13.73 -1.38
CA LEU A 72 6.24 -13.02 -1.93
C LEU A 72 5.75 -13.59 -3.26
N VAL A 73 6.66 -13.96 -4.15
CA VAL A 73 6.34 -14.47 -5.48
C VAL A 73 7.16 -15.70 -5.76
N THR A 74 6.53 -16.86 -5.80
CA THR A 74 7.19 -18.15 -6.01
C THR A 74 6.98 -18.71 -7.41
N SER A 75 6.05 -18.15 -8.18
CA SER A 75 5.79 -18.57 -9.55
C SER A 75 6.93 -18.13 -10.48
N PRO A 76 7.24 -18.90 -11.55
CA PRO A 76 8.26 -18.53 -12.52
C PRO A 76 7.91 -17.21 -13.23
N THR A 77 8.93 -16.54 -13.78
CA THR A 77 8.77 -15.36 -14.63
C THR A 77 7.98 -15.69 -15.89
N LEU A 78 7.12 -14.75 -16.31
CA LEU A 78 6.33 -14.87 -17.53
C LEU A 78 7.00 -14.13 -18.69
N GLY A 79 7.63 -12.98 -18.41
CA GLY A 79 8.25 -12.10 -19.38
C GLY A 79 9.55 -11.49 -18.86
N GLY A 80 9.78 -10.23 -19.17
CA GLY A 80 10.86 -9.42 -18.62
C GLY A 80 10.58 -9.07 -17.17
N SER A 81 9.92 -7.94 -16.92
CA SER A 81 9.34 -7.63 -15.60
C SER A 81 7.88 -8.03 -15.55
N ASP A 82 7.44 -8.59 -14.44
CA ASP A 82 6.05 -8.97 -14.20
C ASP A 82 5.45 -8.17 -13.05
N GLY A 83 4.20 -7.75 -13.19
CA GLY A 83 3.41 -7.33 -12.05
C GLY A 83 3.16 -8.51 -11.10
N PHE A 84 2.90 -8.24 -9.83
CA PHE A 84 2.47 -9.28 -8.89
C PHE A 84 1.46 -8.77 -7.89
N ILE A 85 0.69 -9.70 -7.33
CA ILE A 85 -0.05 -9.54 -6.10
C ILE A 85 0.24 -10.74 -5.19
N SER A 86 0.50 -10.47 -3.92
CA SER A 86 0.69 -11.50 -2.90
C SER A 86 -0.15 -11.18 -1.67
N ALA A 87 -0.82 -12.18 -1.13
CA ALA A 87 -1.59 -12.03 0.09
C ALA A 87 -0.92 -12.74 1.26
N LEU A 88 -0.85 -12.05 2.38
CA LEU A 88 -0.24 -12.53 3.61
C LEU A 88 -1.24 -12.44 4.76
N ASP A 89 -1.12 -13.36 5.71
CA ASP A 89 -1.85 -13.29 6.96
C ASP A 89 -1.20 -12.31 7.96
N LYS A 90 -1.80 -12.17 9.13
CA LYS A 90 -1.28 -11.34 10.22
C LYS A 90 0.08 -11.80 10.76
N SER A 91 0.46 -13.05 10.52
CA SER A 91 1.76 -13.62 10.88
C SER A 91 2.80 -13.43 9.78
N LYS A 92 2.44 -12.73 8.71
CA LYS A 92 3.25 -12.47 7.51
C LYS A 92 3.51 -13.73 6.67
N LYS A 93 2.74 -14.79 6.90
CA LYS A 93 2.82 -16.01 6.12
C LYS A 93 2.10 -15.80 4.79
N PRO A 94 2.73 -16.12 3.66
CA PRO A 94 2.07 -16.11 2.36
C PRO A 94 0.90 -17.08 2.35
N LEU A 95 -0.26 -16.60 1.91
CA LEU A 95 -1.47 -17.39 1.70
C LEU A 95 -1.56 -17.82 0.24
N TRP A 96 -1.31 -16.89 -0.65
CA TRP A 96 -1.25 -17.08 -2.09
C TRP A 96 -0.48 -15.95 -2.74
N ASN A 97 0.01 -16.17 -3.95
CA ASN A 97 0.58 -15.15 -4.82
C ASN A 97 0.17 -15.41 -6.27
N LEU A 98 0.20 -14.36 -7.06
CA LEU A 98 -0.13 -14.38 -8.47
C LEU A 98 0.79 -13.41 -9.21
N ARG A 99 1.43 -13.87 -10.28
CA ARG A 99 2.05 -13.00 -11.27
C ARG A 99 0.98 -12.42 -12.19
N LEU A 100 1.16 -11.17 -12.53
CA LEU A 100 0.24 -10.38 -13.33
C LEU A 100 0.99 -9.90 -14.56
N GLY A 101 0.61 -10.39 -15.71
CA GLY A 101 1.24 -10.02 -16.96
C GLY A 101 1.31 -11.18 -17.95
N GLY A 102 2.23 -11.07 -18.88
CA GLY A 102 2.45 -12.00 -19.98
C GLY A 102 3.91 -12.06 -20.41
N LEU A 103 4.15 -12.23 -21.73
CA LEU A 103 5.50 -12.31 -22.29
C LEU A 103 6.21 -10.95 -22.41
N GLN A 104 5.48 -9.85 -22.22
CA GLN A 104 5.99 -8.49 -22.28
C GLN A 104 6.35 -7.98 -20.88
N ASP A 105 6.87 -6.75 -20.81
CA ASP A 105 7.04 -6.09 -19.52
C ASP A 105 5.68 -5.67 -18.96
N ASP A 106 5.45 -6.01 -17.70
CA ASP A 106 4.25 -5.71 -16.95
C ASP A 106 4.62 -5.15 -15.59
N ILE A 107 3.96 -4.08 -15.17
CA ILE A 107 4.16 -3.50 -13.86
C ILE A 107 2.82 -3.37 -13.14
N ALA A 108 2.80 -3.64 -11.83
CA ALA A 108 1.66 -3.38 -10.96
C ALA A 108 2.01 -2.27 -9.97
N THR A 109 1.26 -1.17 -9.99
CA THR A 109 1.66 0.05 -9.31
C THR A 109 0.78 0.44 -8.13
N ALA A 110 -0.51 0.10 -8.16
CA ALA A 110 -1.41 0.44 -7.07
C ALA A 110 -2.58 -0.55 -6.95
N ILE A 111 -3.16 -0.62 -5.75
CA ILE A 111 -4.24 -1.54 -5.42
C ILE A 111 -5.34 -0.86 -4.60
N THR A 112 -6.58 -1.19 -4.90
CA THR A 112 -7.75 -0.88 -4.07
C THR A 112 -8.64 -2.11 -3.91
N LYS A 113 -9.66 -2.01 -3.06
CA LYS A 113 -10.64 -3.08 -2.85
C LYS A 113 -12.05 -2.53 -2.98
N ASP A 114 -12.92 -3.27 -3.65
CA ASP A 114 -14.34 -2.93 -3.74
C ASP A 114 -15.14 -3.46 -2.53
N LYS A 115 -16.43 -3.13 -2.49
CA LYS A 115 -17.33 -3.56 -1.42
C LYS A 115 -17.66 -5.05 -1.48
N ALA A 116 -17.55 -5.67 -2.65
CA ALA A 116 -17.75 -7.10 -2.85
C ALA A 116 -16.53 -7.93 -2.39
N GLY A 117 -15.39 -7.27 -2.14
CA GLY A 117 -14.18 -7.90 -1.64
C GLY A 117 -13.13 -8.18 -2.71
N PHE A 118 -13.40 -7.88 -3.98
CA PHE A 118 -12.41 -8.01 -5.05
C PHE A 118 -11.29 -6.98 -4.87
N PHE A 119 -10.08 -7.41 -5.13
CA PHE A 119 -8.95 -6.51 -5.32
C PHE A 119 -8.92 -6.03 -6.76
N TRP A 120 -8.69 -4.74 -6.92
CA TRP A 120 -8.47 -4.09 -8.19
C TRP A 120 -7.05 -3.55 -8.22
N VAL A 121 -6.23 -4.15 -9.06
CA VAL A 121 -4.83 -3.76 -9.26
C VAL A 121 -4.73 -3.01 -10.56
N VAL A 122 -4.04 -1.86 -10.55
CA VAL A 122 -3.73 -1.11 -11.75
C VAL A 122 -2.25 -1.21 -12.05
N GLY A 123 -1.93 -1.29 -13.33
CA GLY A 123 -0.59 -1.32 -13.82
C GLY A 123 -0.48 -0.83 -15.27
N ALA A 124 0.67 -1.06 -15.84
CA ALA A 124 0.92 -0.85 -17.26
C ALA A 124 1.56 -2.09 -17.87
N THR A 125 1.26 -2.35 -19.12
CA THR A 125 1.82 -3.43 -19.92
C THR A 125 2.20 -2.91 -21.31
N SER A 126 3.04 -3.65 -22.00
CA SER A 126 3.34 -3.38 -23.41
C SER A 126 2.26 -4.01 -24.29
N LYS A 127 1.79 -3.25 -25.27
CA LYS A 127 0.89 -3.80 -26.28
C LYS A 127 1.64 -4.86 -27.08
N PRO A 128 1.09 -6.06 -27.29
CA PRO A 128 1.69 -7.04 -28.17
C PRO A 128 1.94 -6.43 -29.56
N LEU A 129 3.11 -6.69 -30.12
CA LEU A 129 3.37 -6.36 -31.52
C LEU A 129 2.41 -7.18 -32.38
N GLU A 130 1.62 -6.51 -33.20
CA GLU A 130 0.90 -7.17 -34.25
C GLU A 130 1.97 -7.69 -35.24
N THR A 131 2.26 -8.95 -35.18
CA THR A 131 3.03 -9.63 -36.27
C THR A 131 2.17 -9.49 -37.50
N ALA A 132 2.58 -8.66 -38.44
CA ALA A 132 1.99 -8.67 -39.77
C ALA A 132 2.22 -10.08 -40.32
N THR A 133 1.18 -10.88 -40.32
CA THR A 133 1.19 -12.18 -41.02
C THR A 133 1.20 -11.81 -42.49
N THR A 134 2.38 -11.71 -43.08
CA THR A 134 2.52 -11.72 -44.53
C THR A 134 2.01 -13.06 -44.98
N VAL A 135 0.79 -13.09 -45.48
CA VAL A 135 0.29 -14.23 -46.23
C VAL A 135 1.20 -14.28 -47.42
N LEU A 136 2.17 -15.22 -47.41
CA LEU A 136 2.97 -15.54 -48.58
C LEU A 136 1.99 -16.12 -49.59
N ASP A 137 1.68 -15.36 -50.60
CA ASP A 137 1.00 -15.88 -51.79
C ASP A 137 1.92 -16.95 -52.42
N ASP A 138 1.50 -18.21 -52.38
CA ASP A 138 2.26 -19.40 -52.71
C ASP A 138 2.53 -19.52 -54.24
N SER A 139 2.29 -18.43 -54.98
CA SER A 139 2.35 -18.45 -56.47
C SER A 139 3.62 -17.86 -57.09
N ALA A 140 4.62 -17.44 -56.32
CA ALA A 140 5.90 -16.95 -56.88
C ALA A 140 7.12 -17.45 -56.11
N VAL A 141 7.61 -18.63 -56.46
CA VAL A 141 8.93 -19.09 -56.02
C VAL A 141 9.99 -18.36 -56.81
N ASN A 142 10.53 -17.26 -56.26
CA ASN A 142 11.75 -16.64 -56.76
C ASN A 142 12.88 -16.90 -55.76
N LEU A 143 13.78 -17.82 -56.11
CA LEU A 143 14.81 -18.39 -55.25
C LEU A 143 15.98 -17.46 -54.93
N ASP A 144 15.98 -16.20 -55.36
CA ASP A 144 17.11 -15.28 -55.24
C ASP A 144 16.92 -14.12 -54.27
N SER A 145 15.82 -14.06 -53.54
CA SER A 145 15.64 -13.07 -52.46
C SER A 145 15.54 -13.78 -51.11
N VAL A 146 16.68 -13.95 -50.44
CA VAL A 146 16.69 -14.18 -49.00
C VAL A 146 16.18 -12.88 -48.35
N ALA A 147 14.90 -12.83 -48.14
CA ALA A 147 14.33 -11.78 -47.29
C ALA A 147 14.91 -11.99 -45.87
N THR A 148 15.88 -11.19 -45.54
CA THR A 148 16.33 -11.09 -44.14
C THR A 148 15.13 -10.55 -43.38
N GLU A 149 14.40 -11.42 -42.69
CA GLU A 149 13.41 -10.98 -41.74
C GLU A 149 14.11 -10.04 -40.74
N ALA A 150 13.76 -8.76 -40.78
CA ALA A 150 14.16 -7.86 -39.76
C ALA A 150 13.54 -8.37 -38.46
N VAL A 151 14.36 -8.96 -37.59
CA VAL A 151 13.96 -9.27 -36.24
C VAL A 151 13.69 -7.92 -35.58
N VAL A 152 12.44 -7.50 -35.59
CA VAL A 152 11.98 -6.33 -34.84
C VAL A 152 12.07 -6.71 -33.39
N THR A 153 13.14 -6.27 -32.74
CA THR A 153 13.25 -6.37 -31.27
C THR A 153 12.04 -5.67 -30.67
N PRO A 154 11.22 -6.36 -29.88
CA PRO A 154 10.08 -5.71 -29.26
C PRO A 154 10.57 -4.51 -28.41
N THR A 155 10.16 -3.33 -28.76
CA THR A 155 10.34 -2.17 -27.86
C THR A 155 9.34 -2.35 -26.74
N ASN A 156 9.79 -2.73 -25.54
CA ASN A 156 8.97 -2.84 -24.36
C ASN A 156 8.55 -1.44 -23.91
N THR A 157 7.55 -0.89 -24.58
CA THR A 157 6.96 0.40 -24.23
C THR A 157 5.68 0.14 -23.46
N LEU A 158 5.63 0.51 -22.19
CA LEU A 158 4.42 0.42 -21.35
C LEU A 158 3.35 1.40 -21.89
N ASN A 159 2.70 1.01 -22.98
CA ASN A 159 1.74 1.82 -23.75
C ASN A 159 0.28 1.40 -23.58
N ARG A 160 0.01 0.55 -22.60
CA ARG A 160 -1.31 0.02 -22.31
C ARG A 160 -1.55 0.06 -20.80
N LEU A 161 -2.60 0.74 -20.37
CA LEU A 161 -3.10 0.64 -19.00
C LEU A 161 -3.76 -0.73 -18.83
N VAL A 162 -3.53 -1.36 -17.70
CA VAL A 162 -4.17 -2.63 -17.34
C VAL A 162 -4.83 -2.53 -15.96
N LEU A 163 -6.03 -3.13 -15.86
CA LEU A 163 -6.73 -3.37 -14.59
C LEU A 163 -6.92 -4.88 -14.42
N TRP A 164 -6.40 -5.42 -13.35
CA TRP A 164 -6.64 -6.81 -12.94
C TRP A 164 -7.67 -6.83 -11.80
N LYS A 165 -8.71 -7.63 -11.98
CA LYS A 165 -9.72 -7.92 -10.96
C LYS A 165 -9.44 -9.28 -10.37
N ILE A 166 -9.16 -9.32 -9.06
CA ILE A 166 -8.66 -10.52 -8.37
C ILE A 166 -9.57 -10.82 -7.18
N GLU A 167 -9.94 -12.08 -7.05
CA GLU A 167 -10.71 -12.57 -5.91
C GLU A 167 -9.87 -12.59 -4.63
N ILE A 168 -10.54 -12.56 -3.50
CA ILE A 168 -9.86 -12.68 -2.19
C ILE A 168 -9.09 -14.00 -2.05
N THR A 169 -9.46 -15.00 -2.81
CA THR A 169 -8.82 -16.33 -2.87
C THR A 169 -7.52 -16.35 -3.68
N GLY A 170 -7.20 -15.27 -4.39
CA GLY A 170 -6.04 -15.15 -5.28
C GLY A 170 -6.31 -15.55 -6.73
N GLN A 171 -7.56 -15.83 -7.08
CA GLN A 171 -7.92 -16.14 -8.46
C GLN A 171 -8.07 -14.85 -9.27
N LEU A 172 -7.41 -14.78 -10.43
CA LEU A 172 -7.62 -13.74 -11.42
C LEU A 172 -9.01 -13.90 -12.03
N SER A 173 -9.90 -12.98 -11.77
CA SER A 173 -11.27 -13.01 -12.30
C SER A 173 -11.33 -12.43 -13.70
N GLN A 174 -10.73 -11.27 -13.93
CA GLN A 174 -10.76 -10.56 -15.21
C GLN A 174 -9.56 -9.64 -15.37
N THR A 175 -9.21 -9.36 -16.62
CA THR A 175 -8.21 -8.36 -17.01
C THR A 175 -8.83 -7.42 -18.04
N TYR A 176 -8.63 -6.10 -17.83
CA TYR A 176 -9.13 -5.07 -18.72
C TYR A 176 -7.99 -4.19 -19.19
N PHE A 177 -8.03 -3.80 -20.46
CA PHE A 177 -6.98 -3.01 -21.10
C PHE A 177 -7.52 -1.72 -21.68
N TYR A 178 -6.67 -0.67 -21.63
CA TYR A 178 -6.92 0.60 -22.31
C TYR A 178 -5.63 1.05 -22.99
N ASP A 179 -5.63 1.03 -24.32
CA ASP A 179 -4.48 1.42 -25.14
C ASP A 179 -4.30 2.94 -25.12
N VAL A 180 -3.05 3.37 -25.00
CA VAL A 180 -2.68 4.79 -25.05
C VAL A 180 -1.60 5.02 -26.10
N ASP A 181 -1.57 6.23 -26.62
CA ASP A 181 -0.50 6.70 -27.49
C ASP A 181 0.59 7.38 -26.65
N GLY A 182 1.57 6.60 -26.23
CA GLY A 182 2.66 7.03 -25.36
C GLY A 182 2.95 6.06 -24.22
N LEU A 183 3.89 6.41 -23.37
CA LEU A 183 4.26 5.63 -22.18
C LEU A 183 3.34 6.01 -21.01
N ILE A 184 2.66 5.04 -20.43
CA ILE A 184 1.76 5.26 -19.30
C ILE A 184 2.34 4.71 -18.00
N ALA A 185 2.28 5.51 -16.95
CA ALA A 185 2.71 5.16 -15.60
C ALA A 185 1.61 5.48 -14.59
N PRO A 186 0.68 4.54 -14.30
CA PRO A 186 -0.30 4.73 -13.26
C PRO A 186 0.39 4.85 -11.90
N THR A 187 -0.14 5.70 -11.01
CA THR A 187 0.46 5.93 -9.68
C THR A 187 -0.51 5.68 -8.54
N ALA A 188 -1.81 5.73 -8.80
CA ALA A 188 -2.82 5.45 -7.79
C ALA A 188 -4.13 4.98 -8.41
N ILE A 189 -4.85 4.17 -7.65
CA ILE A 189 -6.22 3.74 -7.94
C ILE A 189 -7.10 3.99 -6.70
N SER A 190 -8.30 4.45 -6.92
CA SER A 190 -9.32 4.62 -5.89
C SER A 190 -10.68 4.18 -6.38
N ILE A 191 -11.57 3.86 -5.46
CA ILE A 191 -12.95 3.47 -5.76
C ILE A 191 -13.94 4.36 -5.03
N SER A 192 -14.97 4.81 -5.75
CA SER A 192 -16.07 5.57 -5.20
C SER A 192 -17.39 5.03 -5.76
N GLY A 193 -18.18 4.38 -4.91
CA GLY A 193 -19.37 3.65 -5.36
C GLY A 193 -18.99 2.49 -6.28
N THR A 194 -19.39 2.57 -7.54
CA THR A 194 -19.10 1.61 -8.61
C THR A 194 -18.06 2.12 -9.61
N THR A 195 -17.43 3.26 -9.34
CA THR A 195 -16.47 3.90 -10.24
C THR A 195 -15.06 3.77 -9.69
N LEU A 196 -14.18 3.18 -10.46
CA LEU A 196 -12.74 3.19 -10.29
C LEU A 196 -12.18 4.49 -10.90
N LYS A 197 -11.22 5.10 -10.22
CA LYS A 197 -10.46 6.25 -10.75
C LYS A 197 -8.99 5.91 -10.67
N VAL A 198 -8.32 6.01 -11.79
CA VAL A 198 -6.87 5.82 -11.94
C VAL A 198 -6.25 7.16 -12.29
N ILE A 199 -5.17 7.49 -11.62
CA ILE A 199 -4.35 8.66 -11.93
C ILE A 199 -2.89 8.23 -12.15
N GLY A 200 -2.15 9.01 -12.89
CA GLY A 200 -0.75 8.73 -13.18
C GLY A 200 -0.15 9.77 -14.14
N ASN A 201 0.90 9.37 -14.81
CA ASN A 201 1.59 10.16 -15.81
C ASN A 201 1.51 9.47 -17.17
N LEU A 202 1.30 10.26 -18.21
CA LEU A 202 1.36 9.85 -19.61
C LEU A 202 2.45 10.69 -20.29
N SER A 203 3.42 10.02 -20.88
CA SER A 203 4.53 10.67 -21.61
C SER A 203 4.41 10.36 -23.09
N LYS A 204 4.35 11.41 -23.89
CA LYS A 204 4.36 11.35 -25.35
C LYS A 204 5.32 12.41 -25.89
N GLU A 205 6.19 12.05 -26.82
CA GLU A 205 7.11 12.96 -27.50
C GLU A 205 7.87 13.91 -26.52
N LEU A 206 8.45 13.33 -25.46
CA LEU A 206 9.18 14.04 -24.38
C LEU A 206 8.34 14.95 -23.49
N VAL A 207 7.02 14.99 -23.69
CA VAL A 207 6.10 15.75 -22.83
C VAL A 207 5.41 14.78 -21.88
N THR A 208 5.58 15.03 -20.58
CA THR A 208 4.89 14.27 -19.53
C THR A 208 3.75 15.08 -18.95
N GLN A 209 2.56 14.51 -18.96
CA GLN A 209 1.35 15.10 -18.39
C GLN A 209 0.71 14.14 -17.38
N GLN A 210 0.04 14.72 -16.39
CA GLN A 210 -0.80 13.90 -15.51
C GLN A 210 -2.04 13.47 -16.29
N PHE A 211 -2.51 12.26 -16.02
CA PHE A 211 -3.77 11.75 -16.54
C PHE A 211 -4.71 11.29 -15.42
N MET A 212 -5.98 11.30 -15.71
CA MET A 212 -7.03 10.62 -14.97
C MET A 212 -7.93 9.88 -15.93
N ILE A 213 -8.18 8.61 -15.65
CA ILE A 213 -9.17 7.78 -16.32
C ILE A 213 -10.09 7.15 -15.29
N SER A 214 -11.35 6.96 -15.63
CA SER A 214 -12.30 6.22 -14.82
C SER A 214 -12.69 4.93 -15.52
N ALA A 215 -13.01 3.90 -14.74
CA ALA A 215 -13.65 2.68 -15.23
C ALA A 215 -14.78 2.28 -14.28
N ASP A 216 -15.78 1.57 -14.79
CA ASP A 216 -16.76 0.93 -13.93
C ASP A 216 -16.24 -0.46 -13.47
N LEU A 217 -17.01 -1.14 -12.61
CA LEU A 217 -16.66 -2.47 -12.11
C LEU A 217 -16.86 -3.60 -13.14
N THR A 218 -17.31 -3.27 -14.36
CA THR A 218 -17.38 -4.16 -15.51
C THR A 218 -16.21 -3.96 -16.49
N GLY A 219 -15.32 -2.99 -16.18
CA GLY A 219 -14.11 -2.72 -16.96
C GLY A 219 -14.31 -1.76 -18.12
N VAL A 220 -15.44 -1.08 -18.21
CA VAL A 220 -15.68 -0.05 -19.23
C VAL A 220 -14.98 1.24 -18.84
N PHE A 221 -13.99 1.61 -19.62
CA PHE A 221 -13.20 2.84 -19.41
C PHE A 221 -13.91 4.06 -20.00
N SER A 222 -13.74 5.19 -19.31
CA SER A 222 -14.06 6.52 -19.85
C SER A 222 -12.91 7.03 -20.71
N GLU A 223 -13.12 8.16 -21.36
CA GLU A 223 -12.05 8.90 -22.02
C GLU A 223 -10.99 9.40 -21.02
N VAL A 224 -9.72 9.36 -21.42
CA VAL A 224 -8.60 9.89 -20.63
C VAL A 224 -8.68 11.41 -20.57
N LYS A 225 -8.59 11.95 -19.36
CA LYS A 225 -8.46 13.39 -19.11
C LYS A 225 -6.99 13.70 -18.84
N LEU A 226 -6.42 14.60 -19.63
CA LEU A 226 -5.04 15.07 -19.49
C LEU A 226 -5.01 16.46 -18.82
N GLY A 227 -3.90 16.76 -18.16
CA GLY A 227 -3.66 18.08 -17.58
C GLY A 227 -3.32 18.04 -16.09
N LYS A 228 -3.35 19.21 -15.44
CA LYS A 228 -3.15 19.29 -13.99
C LYS A 228 -4.32 18.64 -13.26
N ILE A 229 -4.15 17.38 -12.92
CA ILE A 229 -5.04 16.72 -11.98
C ILE A 229 -4.74 17.33 -10.61
N PRO A 230 -5.76 17.69 -9.81
CA PRO A 230 -5.53 18.14 -8.47
C PRO A 230 -4.70 17.07 -7.75
N THR A 231 -3.43 17.34 -7.57
CA THR A 231 -2.59 16.53 -6.69
C THR A 231 -3.27 16.61 -5.35
N VAL A 232 -3.80 15.49 -4.88
CA VAL A 232 -4.12 15.35 -3.47
C VAL A 232 -2.78 15.56 -2.78
N LYS A 233 -2.52 16.79 -2.32
CA LYS A 233 -1.41 17.04 -1.39
C LYS A 233 -1.68 16.10 -0.25
N LEU A 234 -0.89 15.04 -0.15
CA LEU A 234 -0.91 14.19 1.04
C LEU A 234 -0.70 15.16 2.20
N PRO A 235 -1.66 15.30 3.11
CA PRO A 235 -1.49 16.21 4.22
C PRO A 235 -0.20 15.79 4.93
N ALA A 236 0.59 16.78 5.38
CA ALA A 236 1.80 16.53 6.17
C ALA A 236 1.49 15.66 7.41
N ILE A 237 0.22 15.55 7.75
CA ILE A 237 -0.36 14.72 8.80
C ILE A 237 -1.48 13.92 8.17
N GLU A 238 -1.30 12.61 8.06
CA GLU A 238 -2.36 11.70 7.65
C GLU A 238 -3.10 11.18 8.89
N THR A 239 -4.40 11.38 8.92
CA THR A 239 -5.24 10.88 10.01
C THR A 239 -6.29 9.92 9.46
N ILE A 240 -6.26 8.69 9.94
CA ILE A 240 -7.25 7.65 9.61
C ILE A 240 -8.08 7.26 10.83
N LYS A 241 -9.29 6.77 10.59
CA LYS A 241 -10.14 6.21 11.64
C LYS A 241 -9.74 4.75 11.92
N ALA A 242 -9.71 4.39 13.20
CA ALA A 242 -9.43 3.03 13.68
C ALA A 242 -10.48 2.64 14.74
N GLY A 243 -11.64 2.23 14.29
CA GLY A 243 -12.81 2.05 15.15
C GLY A 243 -13.22 3.40 15.77
N THR A 244 -13.24 3.48 17.11
CA THR A 244 -13.52 4.71 17.87
C THR A 244 -12.29 5.62 18.02
N ASN A 245 -11.11 5.13 17.65
CA ASN A 245 -9.82 5.78 17.77
C ASN A 245 -9.41 6.49 16.49
N LYS A 246 -8.34 7.26 16.55
CA LYS A 246 -7.68 7.89 15.40
C LYS A 246 -6.22 7.49 15.36
N ILE A 247 -5.69 7.29 14.18
CA ILE A 247 -4.27 7.06 13.95
C ILE A 247 -3.76 8.24 13.14
N THR A 248 -2.70 8.88 13.62
CA THR A 248 -2.12 10.05 12.96
C THR A 248 -0.65 9.80 12.68
N SER A 249 -0.24 10.01 11.43
CA SER A 249 1.15 9.96 11.00
C SER A 249 1.68 11.37 10.76
N PHE A 250 2.86 11.67 11.30
CA PHE A 250 3.51 12.96 11.14
C PHE A 250 5.02 12.86 11.38
N ILE A 251 5.76 13.91 11.03
CA ILE A 251 7.19 14.01 11.33
C ILE A 251 7.36 14.73 12.66
N SER A 252 7.86 14.01 13.67
CA SER A 252 8.24 14.59 14.95
C SER A 252 9.62 15.24 14.85
N LYS A 253 9.70 16.52 15.14
CA LYS A 253 10.98 17.26 15.14
C LYS A 253 11.59 17.34 16.54
N THR A 254 10.78 17.24 17.60
CA THR A 254 11.21 17.38 19.00
C THR A 254 10.44 16.44 19.91
N THR A 255 9.35 16.92 20.48
CA THR A 255 8.51 16.21 21.46
C THR A 255 7.15 15.87 20.86
N ILE A 256 6.46 14.91 21.48
CA ILE A 256 5.04 14.66 21.26
C ILE A 256 4.32 14.99 22.55
N ILE A 257 3.32 15.88 22.50
CA ILE A 257 2.67 16.47 23.69
C ILE A 257 2.20 15.38 24.66
N ASP A 258 1.56 14.34 24.17
CA ASP A 258 0.99 13.27 24.98
C ASP A 258 1.97 12.12 25.29
N ILE A 259 3.25 12.25 24.90
CA ILE A 259 4.29 11.26 25.13
C ILE A 259 5.54 11.96 25.67
N PRO A 260 5.55 12.33 26.96
CA PRO A 260 6.63 13.13 27.55
C PRO A 260 8.02 12.49 27.49
N SER A 261 8.08 11.17 27.41
CA SER A 261 9.33 10.40 27.31
C SER A 261 9.99 10.48 25.93
N TRP A 262 9.26 10.95 24.92
CA TRP A 262 9.79 11.03 23.55
C TRP A 262 10.59 12.30 23.33
N ARG A 263 11.75 12.14 22.74
CA ARG A 263 12.61 13.22 22.23
C ARG A 263 13.20 12.77 20.90
N ALA A 264 12.78 13.40 19.82
CA ALA A 264 13.36 13.15 18.50
C ALA A 264 14.75 13.80 18.42
N LYS A 265 15.77 13.02 18.13
CA LYS A 265 17.14 13.52 17.90
C LYS A 265 17.28 14.15 16.51
N VAL A 266 16.54 13.62 15.55
CA VAL A 266 16.42 14.10 14.15
C VAL A 266 14.94 14.09 13.77
N PRO A 267 14.52 14.82 12.71
CA PRO A 267 13.14 14.71 12.21
C PRO A 267 12.80 13.26 11.91
N THR A 268 11.89 12.69 12.69
CA THR A 268 11.56 11.26 12.66
C THR A 268 10.09 11.07 12.33
N PRO A 269 9.74 10.28 11.31
CA PRO A 269 8.36 9.89 11.06
C PRO A 269 7.82 9.05 12.22
N VAL A 270 6.65 9.41 12.71
CA VAL A 270 5.98 8.71 13.80
C VAL A 270 4.52 8.48 13.48
N ILE A 271 3.97 7.39 14.03
CA ILE A 271 2.55 7.10 14.01
C ILE A 271 2.08 6.98 15.44
N VAL A 272 0.98 7.65 15.76
CA VAL A 272 0.38 7.63 17.08
C VAL A 272 -1.11 7.27 16.99
N LYS A 273 -1.53 6.30 17.78
CA LYS A 273 -2.94 5.94 17.98
C LYS A 273 -3.48 6.78 19.14
N TYR A 274 -4.53 7.54 18.90
CA TYR A 274 -5.21 8.38 19.89
C TYR A 274 -6.60 7.84 20.18
N SER A 275 -6.98 7.90 21.45
CA SER A 275 -8.36 7.68 21.90
C SER A 275 -9.30 8.79 21.40
N LYS A 276 -10.61 8.59 21.55
CA LYS A 276 -11.63 9.63 21.31
C LYS A 276 -11.36 10.90 22.15
N ALA A 277 -10.82 10.76 23.35
CA ALA A 277 -10.42 11.85 24.23
C ALA A 277 -9.04 12.46 23.89
N ARG A 278 -8.48 12.16 22.73
CA ARG A 278 -7.16 12.62 22.24
C ARG A 278 -5.96 12.18 23.09
N LYS A 279 -6.12 11.20 23.97
CA LYS A 279 -5.01 10.62 24.73
C LYS A 279 -4.27 9.62 23.86
N ALA A 280 -2.93 9.68 23.81
CA ALA A 280 -2.11 8.69 23.12
C ALA A 280 -2.27 7.30 23.77
N LEU A 281 -2.49 6.29 22.94
CA LEU A 281 -2.67 4.88 23.36
C LEU A 281 -1.48 4.02 22.96
N ALA A 282 -0.88 4.28 21.81
CA ALA A 282 0.30 3.59 21.28
C ALA A 282 1.03 4.51 20.32
N ALA A 283 2.33 4.33 20.18
CA ALA A 283 3.15 5.09 19.25
C ALA A 283 4.30 4.24 18.68
N ASN A 284 4.63 4.46 17.41
CA ASN A 284 5.77 3.86 16.74
C ASN A 284 6.54 4.91 15.94
N SER A 285 7.87 4.81 15.95
CA SER A 285 8.74 5.52 15.01
C SER A 285 8.99 4.66 13.77
N LEU A 286 9.14 5.31 12.63
CA LEU A 286 9.35 4.68 11.33
C LEU A 286 10.70 5.07 10.76
N PRO A 287 11.37 4.18 10.02
CA PRO A 287 12.72 4.41 9.51
C PRO A 287 12.77 5.35 8.29
N GLY A 288 11.64 5.70 7.69
CA GLY A 288 11.60 6.44 6.44
C GLY A 288 10.29 7.17 6.20
N LYS A 289 10.10 7.63 4.96
CA LYS A 289 8.95 8.42 4.54
C LYS A 289 7.69 7.54 4.46
N VAL A 290 6.63 7.95 5.14
CA VAL A 290 5.33 7.27 5.09
C VAL A 290 4.66 7.58 3.75
N LYS A 291 4.28 6.53 3.01
CA LYS A 291 3.57 6.62 1.73
C LYS A 291 2.08 6.28 1.86
N LYS A 292 1.75 5.30 2.69
CA LYS A 292 0.36 4.87 2.91
C LYS A 292 0.19 4.29 4.31
N VAL A 293 -0.95 4.58 4.92
CA VAL A 293 -1.35 4.04 6.23
C VAL A 293 -2.76 3.49 6.11
N LEU A 294 -2.95 2.24 6.48
CA LEU A 294 -4.26 1.62 6.60
C LEU A 294 -4.40 0.95 7.97
N TRP A 295 -5.63 0.81 8.42
CA TRP A 295 -5.96 0.09 9.64
C TRP A 295 -7.06 -0.93 9.39
N GLN A 296 -6.93 -2.08 10.01
CA GLN A 296 -7.94 -3.12 10.02
C GLN A 296 -8.06 -3.71 11.42
N SER A 297 -9.30 -3.85 11.90
CA SER A 297 -9.57 -4.50 13.19
C SER A 297 -9.03 -5.94 13.19
N GLY A 298 -8.35 -6.32 14.29
CA GLY A 298 -7.73 -7.64 14.44
C GLY A 298 -6.36 -7.80 13.77
N LEU A 299 -6.01 -6.91 12.83
CA LEU A 299 -4.70 -6.87 12.18
C LEU A 299 -3.79 -5.77 12.78
N GLY A 300 -4.33 -4.59 12.98
CA GLY A 300 -3.58 -3.42 13.44
C GLY A 300 -3.37 -2.39 12.34
N VAL A 301 -2.31 -1.61 12.47
CA VAL A 301 -1.91 -0.60 11.51
C VAL A 301 -0.87 -1.20 10.55
N VAL A 302 -1.10 -1.05 9.27
CA VAL A 302 -0.15 -1.41 8.21
C VAL A 302 0.30 -0.13 7.52
N VAL A 303 1.60 -0.01 7.30
CA VAL A 303 2.24 1.19 6.76
C VAL A 303 3.18 0.84 5.64
N LEU A 304 3.06 1.55 4.52
CA LEU A 304 4.06 1.55 3.47
C LEU A 304 5.05 2.69 3.73
N VAL A 305 6.31 2.34 3.85
CA VAL A 305 7.42 3.26 4.18
C VAL A 305 8.48 3.17 3.11
N GLU A 306 8.93 4.30 2.62
CA GLU A 306 10.09 4.41 1.71
C GLU A 306 11.35 4.64 2.53
N VAL A 307 12.32 3.74 2.41
CA VAL A 307 13.61 3.78 3.09
C VAL A 307 14.71 3.60 2.05
N ASN A 308 15.55 4.63 1.85
CA ASN A 308 16.63 4.60 0.84
C ASN A 308 16.15 4.18 -0.57
N SER A 309 15.02 4.71 -0.99
CA SER A 309 14.33 4.40 -2.26
C SER A 309 13.62 3.02 -2.32
N ASP A 310 13.78 2.16 -1.32
CA ASP A 310 13.08 0.90 -1.24
C ASP A 310 11.77 1.04 -0.44
N ASN A 311 10.75 0.35 -0.90
CA ASN A 311 9.48 0.30 -0.19
C ASN A 311 9.44 -0.90 0.76
N GLN A 312 8.99 -0.63 1.99
CA GLN A 312 8.85 -1.63 3.04
C GLN A 312 7.45 -1.55 3.64
N ILE A 313 6.87 -2.70 3.99
CA ILE A 313 5.61 -2.75 4.72
C ILE A 313 5.89 -3.05 6.19
N HIS A 314 5.37 -2.22 7.08
CA HIS A 314 5.46 -2.35 8.52
C HIS A 314 4.08 -2.69 9.09
N LEU A 315 4.00 -3.75 9.89
CA LEU A 315 2.80 -4.14 10.62
C LEU A 315 2.96 -3.76 12.09
N LEU A 316 2.11 -2.86 12.58
CA LEU A 316 2.14 -2.32 13.94
C LEU A 316 1.01 -2.97 14.77
N THR A 317 1.25 -4.17 15.27
CA THR A 317 0.26 -4.95 16.02
C THR A 317 -0.12 -4.33 17.35
N ASN A 318 0.76 -3.55 17.95
CA ASN A 318 0.47 -2.77 19.16
C ASN A 318 -0.58 -1.67 18.95
N MET A 319 -1.02 -1.47 17.71
CA MET A 319 -2.05 -0.51 17.31
C MET A 319 -3.35 -1.20 16.81
N ALA A 320 -3.52 -2.49 17.05
CA ALA A 320 -4.70 -3.27 16.67
C ALA A 320 -6.00 -2.74 17.29
#